data_69f3f6303f63c79e0d55f3afe7f90752
#
_entry.id   69f3f6303f63c79e0d55f3afe7f90752
#
_cell.length_a   1.000
_cell.length_b   1.000
_cell.length_c   1.000
_cell.angle_alpha   90.00
_cell.angle_beta   90.00
_cell.angle_gamma   90.00
#
_symmetry.space_group_name_H-M   'P 1'
#
loop_
_entity.id
_entity.type
_entity.pdbx_description
1 polymer ?
#
loop_
_entity_poly.entity_id
_entity_poly.type
_entity_poly.pdbx_seq_one_letter_code
_entity_poly.pdbx_strand_id
1 'polypeptide(L)'
;MNVFNPAQFRAQFPALQDAGVYLDSAATALKPEAVVEATQQFYSLSAGNVHRSQFAEAQRLTARYEAAREKVAQLLNAPDDKTIVWTRGTTESINMVAQCYARPRLQPGDEIIVSVAEHHSNL
;
A
#
# COMPACT_ATOMS: atom_id res chain seq x y z
N MET A 1 -2.76 -15.25 -25.25
CA MET A 1 -2.17 -14.25 -24.35
C MET A 1 -2.90 -12.94 -24.57
N ASN A 2 -3.51 -12.36 -23.55
CA ASN A 2 -4.09 -11.01 -23.68
C ASN A 2 -2.97 -10.00 -23.90
N VAL A 3 -2.94 -9.36 -25.03
CA VAL A 3 -1.99 -8.28 -25.31
C VAL A 3 -2.41 -7.07 -24.47
N PHE A 4 -1.45 -6.51 -23.71
CA PHE A 4 -1.68 -5.29 -22.92
C PHE A 4 -2.13 -4.14 -23.83
N ASN A 5 -3.23 -3.50 -23.48
CA ASN A 5 -3.77 -2.35 -24.21
C ASN A 5 -3.59 -1.07 -23.37
N PRO A 6 -2.62 -0.21 -23.70
CA PRO A 6 -2.35 1.01 -22.94
C PRO A 6 -3.54 1.98 -22.85
N ALA A 7 -4.34 2.09 -23.91
CA ALA A 7 -5.50 2.98 -23.93
C ALA A 7 -6.59 2.49 -22.98
N GLN A 8 -6.88 1.20 -22.96
CA GLN A 8 -7.83 0.61 -22.01
C GLN A 8 -7.32 0.71 -20.57
N PHE A 9 -6.02 0.53 -20.36
CA PHE A 9 -5.43 0.70 -19.03
C PHE A 9 -5.53 2.15 -18.57
N ARG A 10 -5.16 3.11 -19.42
CA ARG A 10 -5.24 4.54 -19.14
C ARG A 10 -6.68 4.98 -18.80
N ALA A 11 -7.67 4.46 -19.50
CA ALA A 11 -9.07 4.79 -19.29
C ALA A 11 -9.61 4.42 -17.90
N GLN A 12 -8.90 3.57 -17.15
CA GLN A 12 -9.26 3.23 -15.77
C GLN A 12 -8.92 4.33 -14.76
N PHE A 13 -8.21 5.38 -15.16
CA PHE A 13 -7.76 6.45 -14.27
C PHE A 13 -8.51 7.76 -14.58
N PRO A 14 -9.51 8.15 -13.77
CA PRO A 14 -10.32 9.35 -14.02
C PRO A 14 -9.48 10.62 -14.12
N ALA A 15 -8.43 10.74 -13.31
CA ALA A 15 -7.55 11.89 -13.32
C ALA A 15 -6.75 12.07 -14.63
N LEU A 16 -6.77 11.09 -15.53
CA LEU A 16 -6.10 11.15 -16.83
C LEU A 16 -7.05 11.48 -18.00
N GLN A 17 -8.34 11.66 -17.75
CA GLN A 17 -9.32 11.90 -18.83
C GLN A 17 -8.97 13.17 -19.65
N ASP A 18 -8.67 14.26 -18.95
CA ASP A 18 -8.34 15.55 -19.55
C ASP A 18 -6.85 15.93 -19.40
N ALA A 19 -6.06 15.06 -18.80
CA ALA A 19 -4.63 15.25 -18.64
C ALA A 19 -3.86 14.74 -19.86
N GLY A 20 -2.88 15.49 -20.31
CA GLY A 20 -1.94 15.06 -21.34
C GLY A 20 -1.04 13.90 -20.87
N VAL A 21 0.25 14.02 -21.01
CA VAL A 21 1.22 13.06 -20.50
C VAL A 21 1.44 13.32 -19.01
N TYR A 22 1.30 12.25 -18.18
CA TYR A 22 1.60 12.28 -16.75
C TYR A 22 2.83 11.43 -16.45
N LEU A 23 3.88 12.02 -15.90
CA LEU A 23 5.17 11.38 -15.64
C LEU A 23 5.62 11.50 -14.18
N ASP A 24 4.72 11.90 -13.28
CA ASP A 24 5.04 12.17 -11.86
C ASP A 24 4.45 11.11 -10.90
N SER A 25 4.41 9.86 -11.34
CA SER A 25 3.91 8.75 -10.50
C SER A 25 4.78 8.47 -9.27
N ALA A 26 6.04 8.92 -9.29
CA ALA A 26 6.93 8.81 -8.13
C ALA A 26 6.44 9.68 -6.97
N ALA A 27 5.96 10.89 -7.25
CA ALA A 27 5.38 11.77 -6.24
C ALA A 27 3.93 11.36 -5.89
N THR A 28 3.12 11.04 -6.91
CA THR A 28 1.71 10.69 -6.71
C THR A 28 1.25 9.59 -7.67
N ALA A 29 1.06 8.39 -7.15
CA ALA A 29 0.41 7.32 -7.90
C ALA A 29 -1.08 7.64 -8.07
N LEU A 30 -1.53 7.75 -9.32
CA LEU A 30 -2.95 7.99 -9.63
C LEU A 30 -3.79 6.78 -9.22
N LYS A 31 -5.06 7.03 -8.85
CA LYS A 31 -5.97 5.99 -8.39
C LYS A 31 -6.88 5.56 -9.54
N PRO A 32 -6.96 4.27 -9.84
CA PRO A 32 -7.96 3.77 -10.79
C PRO A 32 -9.38 3.90 -10.21
N GLU A 33 -10.38 3.98 -11.09
CA GLU A 33 -11.80 4.10 -10.73
C GLU A 33 -12.21 3.09 -9.65
N ALA A 34 -11.80 1.84 -9.78
CA ALA A 34 -12.12 0.80 -8.80
C ALA A 34 -11.66 1.12 -7.37
N VAL A 35 -10.56 1.86 -7.20
CA VAL A 35 -10.06 2.30 -5.88
C VAL A 35 -10.90 3.47 -5.36
N VAL A 36 -11.27 4.41 -6.25
CA VAL A 36 -12.12 5.55 -5.91
C VAL A 36 -13.49 5.06 -5.44
N GLU A 37 -14.12 4.18 -6.22
CA GLU A 37 -15.42 3.57 -5.89
C GLU A 37 -15.37 2.78 -4.58
N ALA A 38 -14.35 1.93 -4.39
CA ALA A 38 -14.22 1.13 -3.16
C ALA A 38 -14.08 2.04 -1.92
N THR A 39 -13.35 3.15 -2.04
CA THR A 39 -13.19 4.13 -0.96
C THR A 39 -14.51 4.84 -0.67
N GLN A 40 -15.22 5.27 -1.70
CA GLN A 40 -16.54 5.90 -1.57
C GLN A 40 -17.54 4.96 -0.92
N GLN A 41 -17.61 3.72 -1.38
CA GLN A 41 -18.50 2.69 -0.81
C GLN A 41 -18.19 2.43 0.66
N PHE A 42 -16.91 2.35 1.03
CA PHE A 42 -16.51 2.18 2.41
C PHE A 42 -17.05 3.30 3.29
N TYR A 43 -16.81 4.57 2.94
CA TYR A 43 -17.26 5.70 3.74
C TYR A 43 -18.79 5.92 3.73
N SER A 44 -19.47 5.53 2.67
CA SER A 44 -20.92 5.74 2.53
C SER A 44 -21.76 4.63 3.16
N LEU A 45 -21.26 3.39 3.17
CA LEU A 45 -22.07 2.21 3.49
C LEU A 45 -21.54 1.40 4.66
N SER A 46 -20.32 1.65 5.13
CA SER A 46 -19.70 0.84 6.18
C SER A 46 -19.56 1.62 7.48
N ALA A 47 -20.08 1.04 8.56
CA ALA A 47 -19.99 1.59 9.92
C ALA A 47 -19.15 0.70 10.86
N GLY A 48 -18.52 -0.35 10.35
CA GLY A 48 -17.75 -1.30 11.13
C GLY A 48 -16.31 -0.85 11.38
N ASN A 49 -15.73 -1.35 12.46
CA ASN A 49 -14.31 -1.20 12.73
C ASN A 49 -13.62 -2.57 12.65
N VAL A 50 -12.56 -2.65 11.86
CA VAL A 50 -11.78 -3.88 11.67
C VAL A 50 -11.22 -4.36 13.02
N HIS A 51 -11.38 -5.66 13.31
CA HIS A 51 -10.94 -6.33 14.53
C HIS A 51 -11.52 -5.80 15.85
N ARG A 52 -12.48 -4.87 15.84
CA ARG A 52 -12.98 -4.22 17.06
C ARG A 52 -14.43 -4.54 17.39
N SER A 53 -15.21 -5.05 16.45
CA SER A 53 -16.64 -5.26 16.60
C SER A 53 -17.07 -6.62 16.09
N GLN A 54 -18.10 -7.21 16.71
CA GLN A 54 -18.56 -8.58 16.41
C GLN A 54 -19.84 -8.64 15.54
N PHE A 55 -20.43 -7.51 15.19
CA PHE A 55 -21.59 -7.51 14.31
C PHE A 55 -21.22 -7.83 12.84
N ALA A 56 -22.18 -8.32 12.07
CA ALA A 56 -21.93 -8.90 10.75
C ALA A 56 -21.15 -8.00 9.78
N GLU A 57 -21.39 -6.68 9.79
CA GLU A 57 -20.66 -5.75 8.92
C GLU A 57 -19.18 -5.65 9.30
N ALA A 58 -18.88 -5.55 10.59
CA ALA A 58 -17.50 -5.49 11.07
C ALA A 58 -16.74 -6.79 10.77
N GLN A 59 -17.40 -7.94 10.84
CA GLN A 59 -16.81 -9.23 10.45
C GLN A 59 -16.51 -9.25 8.94
N ARG A 60 -17.42 -8.75 8.09
CA ARG A 60 -17.19 -8.64 6.65
C ARG A 60 -16.02 -7.71 6.32
N LEU A 61 -15.92 -6.56 6.99
CA LEU A 61 -14.80 -5.63 6.82
C LEU A 61 -13.48 -6.26 7.25
N THR A 62 -13.46 -6.97 8.37
CA THR A 62 -12.28 -7.69 8.84
C THR A 62 -11.84 -8.75 7.81
N ALA A 63 -12.78 -9.54 7.30
CA ALA A 63 -12.48 -10.53 6.27
C ALA A 63 -11.91 -9.89 4.98
N ARG A 64 -12.46 -8.76 4.52
CA ARG A 64 -11.94 -8.02 3.37
C ARG A 64 -10.55 -7.46 3.61
N TYR A 65 -10.29 -6.95 4.81
CA TYR A 65 -8.98 -6.43 5.20
C TYR A 65 -7.91 -7.53 5.19
N GLU A 66 -8.21 -8.69 5.76
CA GLU A 66 -7.29 -9.83 5.76
C GLU A 66 -7.10 -10.42 4.36
N ALA A 67 -8.16 -10.52 3.56
CA ALA A 67 -8.04 -10.94 2.16
C ALA A 67 -7.17 -10.00 1.32
N ALA A 68 -7.18 -8.69 1.60
CA ALA A 68 -6.28 -7.74 0.94
C ALA A 68 -4.82 -7.98 1.36
N ARG A 69 -4.57 -8.26 2.64
CA ARG A 69 -3.24 -8.62 3.15
C ARG A 69 -2.70 -9.88 2.48
N GLU A 70 -3.52 -10.92 2.40
CA GLU A 70 -3.16 -12.17 1.72
C GLU A 70 -2.80 -11.94 0.25
N LYS A 71 -3.58 -11.13 -0.48
CA LYS A 71 -3.28 -10.79 -1.88
C LYS A 71 -1.94 -10.07 -2.05
N VAL A 72 -1.60 -9.17 -1.15
CA VAL A 72 -0.29 -8.49 -1.18
C VAL A 72 0.83 -9.47 -0.83
N ALA A 73 0.62 -10.36 0.14
CA ALA A 73 1.58 -11.42 0.43
C ALA A 73 1.86 -12.30 -0.79
N GLN A 74 0.82 -12.73 -1.49
CA GLN A 74 0.94 -13.50 -2.74
C GLN A 74 1.68 -12.72 -3.84
N LEU A 75 1.37 -11.43 -4.03
CA LEU A 75 2.03 -10.56 -5.00
C LEU A 75 3.54 -10.44 -4.74
N LEU A 76 3.91 -10.32 -3.46
CA LEU A 76 5.30 -10.19 -3.04
C LEU A 76 6.01 -11.53 -2.82
N ASN A 77 5.32 -12.65 -3.06
CA ASN A 77 5.82 -14.00 -2.75
C ASN A 77 6.30 -14.11 -1.28
N ALA A 78 5.57 -13.47 -0.37
CA ALA A 78 5.86 -13.52 1.06
C ALA A 78 5.48 -14.91 1.63
N PRO A 79 6.23 -15.43 2.63
CA PRO A 79 5.98 -16.76 3.18
C PRO A 79 4.67 -16.84 3.99
N ASP A 80 4.19 -15.72 4.51
CA ASP A 80 3.00 -15.65 5.37
C ASP A 80 2.41 -14.22 5.25
N ASP A 81 1.10 -14.10 5.23
CA ASP A 81 0.38 -12.82 5.22
C ASP A 81 0.64 -11.97 6.48
N LYS A 82 1.00 -12.62 7.60
CA LYS A 82 1.40 -11.93 8.84
C LYS A 82 2.70 -11.15 8.72
N THR A 83 3.49 -11.41 7.67
CA THR A 83 4.69 -10.62 7.36
C THR A 83 4.37 -9.29 6.67
N ILE A 84 3.11 -9.09 6.27
CA ILE A 84 2.65 -7.84 5.64
C ILE A 84 2.15 -6.89 6.73
N VAL A 85 2.79 -5.74 6.83
CA VAL A 85 2.42 -4.67 7.75
C VAL A 85 1.95 -3.46 6.96
N TRP A 86 0.72 -3.00 7.22
CA TRP A 86 0.18 -1.79 6.62
C TRP A 86 0.73 -0.55 7.30
N THR A 87 1.19 0.41 6.51
CA THR A 87 1.68 1.72 6.96
C THR A 87 1.03 2.83 6.16
N ARG A 88 1.17 4.07 6.61
CA ARG A 88 0.63 5.24 5.93
C ARG A 88 1.52 5.73 4.78
N GLY A 89 2.71 5.14 4.62
CA GLY A 89 3.64 5.48 3.54
C GLY A 89 5.06 5.02 3.83
N THR A 90 5.93 5.20 2.83
CA THR A 90 7.32 4.73 2.86
C THR A 90 8.13 5.30 4.03
N THR A 91 7.98 6.57 4.35
CA THR A 91 8.68 7.20 5.49
C THR A 91 8.35 6.50 6.81
N GLU A 92 7.08 6.18 7.06
CA GLU A 92 6.68 5.42 8.25
C GLU A 92 7.27 4.00 8.23
N SER A 93 7.25 3.33 7.09
CA SER A 93 7.81 1.99 6.93
C SER A 93 9.30 1.96 7.27
N ILE A 94 10.07 2.90 6.73
CA ILE A 94 11.51 2.99 6.97
C ILE A 94 11.80 3.29 8.44
N ASN A 95 11.09 4.23 9.05
CA ASN A 95 11.23 4.52 10.48
C ASN A 95 10.86 3.32 11.35
N MET A 96 9.82 2.57 10.97
CA MET A 96 9.43 1.34 11.68
C MET A 96 10.55 0.30 11.60
N VAL A 97 11.14 0.07 10.42
CA VAL A 97 12.29 -0.84 10.26
C VAL A 97 13.47 -0.35 11.09
N ALA A 98 13.79 0.93 11.02
CA ALA A 98 14.91 1.51 11.79
C ALA A 98 14.73 1.31 13.30
N GLN A 99 13.56 1.63 13.85
CA GLN A 99 13.32 1.58 15.29
C GLN A 99 13.04 0.16 15.81
N CYS A 100 12.23 -0.62 15.08
CA CYS A 100 11.73 -1.91 15.59
C CYS A 100 12.61 -3.10 15.18
N TYR A 101 13.32 -2.98 14.07
CA TYR A 101 14.16 -4.07 13.57
C TYR A 101 15.65 -3.77 13.70
N ALA A 102 16.14 -2.67 13.14
CA ALA A 102 17.56 -2.35 13.10
C ALA A 102 18.10 -2.00 14.49
N ARG A 103 17.52 -1.00 15.14
CA ARG A 103 18.01 -0.49 16.43
C ARG A 103 18.25 -1.55 17.51
N PRO A 104 17.34 -2.53 17.76
CA PRO A 104 17.58 -3.55 18.77
C PRO A 104 18.60 -4.63 18.35
N ARG A 105 19.05 -4.65 17.09
CA ARG A 105 19.97 -5.66 16.55
C ARG A 105 21.37 -5.12 16.28
N LEU A 106 21.47 -3.86 15.96
CA LEU A 106 22.76 -3.20 15.64
C LEU A 106 23.62 -3.09 16.90
N GLN A 107 24.90 -3.37 16.73
CA GLN A 107 25.93 -3.26 17.76
C GLN A 107 26.89 -2.11 17.42
N PRO A 108 27.64 -1.57 18.40
CA PRO A 108 28.70 -0.61 18.12
C PRO A 108 29.70 -1.14 17.08
N GLY A 109 29.85 -0.40 15.98
CA GLY A 109 30.71 -0.78 14.86
C GLY A 109 29.96 -1.37 13.66
N ASP A 110 28.67 -1.70 13.78
CA ASP A 110 27.86 -2.06 12.63
C ASP A 110 27.61 -0.86 11.73
N GLU A 111 27.53 -1.09 10.42
CA GLU A 111 27.37 -0.04 9.41
C GLU A 111 26.08 -0.25 8.61
N ILE A 112 25.43 0.87 8.28
CA ILE A 112 24.31 0.90 7.33
C ILE A 112 24.77 1.65 6.08
N ILE A 113 24.71 0.98 4.94
CA ILE A 113 25.10 1.58 3.66
C ILE A 113 23.87 2.24 3.04
N VAL A 114 24.01 3.54 2.71
CA VAL A 114 23.03 4.32 1.95
C VAL A 114 23.69 4.98 0.76
N SER A 115 22.95 5.15 -0.34
CA SER A 115 23.49 5.87 -1.51
C SER A 115 23.31 7.38 -1.34
N VAL A 116 24.09 8.17 -2.08
CA VAL A 116 23.93 9.64 -2.09
C VAL A 116 22.70 10.10 -2.88
N ALA A 117 22.10 9.22 -3.65
CA ALA A 117 20.92 9.50 -4.47
C ALA A 117 19.58 9.08 -3.79
N GLU A 118 19.64 8.79 -2.51
CA GLU A 118 18.45 8.36 -1.76
C GLU A 118 17.42 9.47 -1.61
N HIS A 119 16.16 9.07 -1.52
CA HIS A 119 15.11 9.96 -1.05
C HIS A 119 15.36 10.30 0.43
N HIS A 120 15.08 11.53 0.85
CA HIS A 120 15.31 12.00 2.22
C HIS A 120 14.67 11.15 3.32
N SER A 121 13.65 10.33 3.02
CA SER A 121 13.08 9.38 3.98
C SER A 121 14.01 8.21 4.32
N ASN A 122 15.09 8.00 3.56
CA ASN A 122 16.07 6.93 3.78
C ASN A 122 17.31 7.43 4.56
N LEU A 123 17.36 8.72 4.85
CA LEU A 123 18.42 9.39 5.60
C LEU A 123 17.94 9.73 7.02
#